data_3cc06c0375eeb6c034c194b0fc7f9704
#
_entry.id   3cc06c0375eeb6c034c194b0fc7f9704
#
_cell.length_a   1.000
_cell.length_b   1.000
_cell.length_c   1.000
_cell.angle_alpha   90.00
_cell.angle_beta   90.00
_cell.angle_gamma   90.00
#
_symmetry.space_group_name_H-M   'P 1'
#
loop_
_entity.id
_entity.type
_entity.pdbx_description
1 polymer ?
#
loop_
_entity_poly.entity_id
_entity_poly.type
_entity_poly.pdbx_seq_one_letter_code
_entity_poly.pdbx_strand_id
1 'polypeptide(L)'
;MHKEKICKFQSFASTGDPKLGPKRLEALQDQIAKTNLDGFLVPRSDPFRGEYVAEKDQRLRWLTGFEGSAGICVLVNKRVGIFVDGRYTIQAKNQTLPPIEIINWPNKKVTDWIMEITNKGKIGFDPWLHSVDEIEQYKKSTENTNIVLQPTQNLVDIIWTDQPAPPNAKAFRYENKFAGLTQVNKRTILAKELRENGNTAAVITLPEGIAWLLNIRGGDVEHLPIVHAFAILHSNCKVDLFVDKTKVKDLKKHFGHNISLYNQNDFLSHLEQLTGSICIDKASLPFAAFEALLSSKATLDPRGDITALPKACKNEIELSRAREAHLIDAVAMCKFLCWLNSQSESKLTEIDLVISLEAFRSQNPEFYDISFETICASGPNAALPHYRVNYDSNRAIEKNEVILIDSGGQYKGGTTDITRTTALGEVSGEIKKAFTLVLKGMISISRLKFPKGMAGCDLDAFARVHLWSEGLDFAHGTGHGVGQFLSVHEGPQRLSRTSKVPFETGMIISNEPGFYKEGHFGIRIENLLAVTKAPKLENSTVDEMFIFETLNFVPIDKNLIDISLMTNEEKDWLNEYHLKCRKKIRENLEENEKIWLDHATKKIE
;
A
#
# COMPACT_ATOMS: atom_id res chain seq x y z
N MET A 1 -6.14 -12.08 36.61
CA MET A 1 -4.81 -11.50 36.36
C MET A 1 -4.67 -11.30 34.87
N HIS A 2 -4.98 -10.10 34.33
CA HIS A 2 -4.63 -9.74 32.97
C HIS A 2 -3.11 -9.56 32.95
N LYS A 3 -2.37 -10.52 32.37
CA LYS A 3 -1.03 -10.22 31.86
C LYS A 3 -1.22 -9.07 30.88
N GLU A 4 -0.48 -7.98 31.04
CA GLU A 4 -0.41 -6.90 30.04
C GLU A 4 -0.15 -7.56 28.68
N LYS A 5 -1.16 -7.54 27.82
CA LYS A 5 -1.01 -7.97 26.44
C LYS A 5 -0.20 -6.87 25.76
N ILE A 6 1.04 -7.15 25.45
CA ILE A 6 1.94 -6.23 24.75
C ILE A 6 1.77 -6.47 23.26
N CYS A 7 1.42 -5.44 22.52
CA CYS A 7 1.51 -5.44 21.07
C CYS A 7 2.99 -5.50 20.67
N LYS A 8 3.35 -6.42 19.80
CA LYS A 8 4.74 -6.63 19.41
C LYS A 8 5.11 -5.82 18.17
N PHE A 9 4.16 -5.66 17.25
CA PHE A 9 4.44 -5.14 15.92
C PHE A 9 3.93 -3.72 15.70
N GLN A 10 2.91 -3.27 16.43
CA GLN A 10 2.36 -1.92 16.30
C GLN A 10 2.64 -1.07 17.54
N SER A 11 3.10 0.17 17.33
CA SER A 11 3.25 1.19 18.37
C SER A 11 2.02 2.11 18.39
N PHE A 12 1.62 2.55 19.57
CA PHE A 12 0.51 3.51 19.74
C PHE A 12 0.99 4.91 20.14
N ALA A 13 2.29 5.13 20.18
CA ALA A 13 2.84 6.45 20.39
C ALA A 13 2.64 7.31 19.13
N SER A 14 2.22 8.56 19.31
CA SER A 14 2.30 9.56 18.27
C SER A 14 3.78 9.86 18.00
N THR A 15 4.19 9.79 16.75
CA THR A 15 5.58 10.03 16.31
C THR A 15 5.75 11.41 15.68
N GLY A 16 4.65 12.07 15.29
CA GLY A 16 4.61 13.45 14.84
C GLY A 16 4.44 14.42 16.00
N ASP A 17 5.14 15.56 15.96
CA ASP A 17 4.93 16.65 16.90
C ASP A 17 4.55 17.94 16.15
N PRO A 18 3.24 18.23 16.01
CA PRO A 18 2.76 19.43 15.35
C PRO A 18 3.29 20.72 15.99
N LYS A 19 3.55 20.73 17.31
CA LYS A 19 4.01 21.92 18.04
C LYS A 19 5.41 22.36 17.63
N LEU A 20 6.25 21.43 17.15
CA LEU A 20 7.58 21.74 16.63
C LEU A 20 7.55 22.20 15.18
N GLY A 21 6.46 21.95 14.44
CA GLY A 21 6.33 22.29 13.02
C GLY A 21 6.68 23.73 12.69
N PRO A 22 6.08 24.75 13.33
CA PRO A 22 6.37 26.15 13.03
C PRO A 22 7.86 26.51 13.15
N LYS A 23 8.54 26.06 14.21
CA LYS A 23 9.98 26.29 14.42
C LYS A 23 10.84 25.59 13.36
N ARG A 24 10.49 24.37 12.98
CA ARG A 24 11.20 23.59 11.94
C ARG A 24 11.01 24.21 10.57
N LEU A 25 9.82 24.73 10.27
CA LEU A 25 9.54 25.48 9.03
C LEU A 25 10.33 26.78 8.95
N GLU A 26 10.46 27.52 10.05
CA GLU A 26 11.31 28.72 10.12
C GLU A 26 12.78 28.37 9.83
N ALA A 27 13.31 27.32 10.46
CA ALA A 27 14.67 26.85 10.19
C ALA A 27 14.86 26.41 8.73
N LEU A 28 13.86 25.79 8.10
CA LEU A 28 13.91 25.44 6.68
C LEU A 28 13.88 26.69 5.79
N GLN A 29 13.07 27.70 6.12
CA GLN A 29 13.06 28.98 5.40
C GLN A 29 14.41 29.66 5.43
N ASP A 30 15.10 29.61 6.57
CA ASP A 30 16.48 30.17 6.69
C ASP A 30 17.47 29.39 5.80
N GLN A 31 17.35 28.09 5.66
CA GLN A 31 18.21 27.31 4.75
C GLN A 31 17.88 27.61 3.27
N ILE A 32 16.60 27.75 2.91
CA ILE A 32 16.17 28.17 1.57
C ILE A 32 16.85 29.51 1.20
N ALA A 33 16.80 30.49 2.10
CA ALA A 33 17.44 31.80 1.88
C ALA A 33 18.97 31.70 1.73
N LYS A 34 19.65 30.89 2.58
CA LYS A 34 21.10 30.67 2.51
C LYS A 34 21.56 29.99 1.22
N THR A 35 20.71 29.18 0.60
CA THR A 35 21.01 28.44 -0.64
C THR A 35 20.59 29.21 -1.90
N ASN A 36 20.15 30.45 -1.77
CA ASN A 36 19.69 31.30 -2.88
C ASN A 36 18.54 30.64 -3.68
N LEU A 37 17.61 30.00 -2.95
CA LEU A 37 16.37 29.44 -3.46
C LEU A 37 15.19 30.30 -3.00
N ASP A 38 14.09 30.26 -3.75
CA ASP A 38 12.84 30.94 -3.42
C ASP A 38 11.80 29.99 -2.82
N GLY A 39 12.06 28.69 -2.90
CA GLY A 39 11.19 27.64 -2.33
C GLY A 39 11.85 26.27 -2.30
N PHE A 40 11.19 25.31 -1.64
CA PHE A 40 11.66 23.93 -1.53
C PHE A 40 10.50 22.93 -1.45
N LEU A 41 10.69 21.74 -2.07
CA LEU A 41 9.74 20.65 -2.09
C LEU A 41 10.17 19.56 -1.09
N VAL A 42 9.26 19.15 -0.21
CA VAL A 42 9.50 18.10 0.80
C VAL A 42 8.42 17.00 0.64
N PRO A 43 8.64 15.99 -0.22
CA PRO A 43 7.70 14.90 -0.40
C PRO A 43 7.79 13.88 0.75
N ARG A 44 6.71 13.13 0.94
CA ARG A 44 6.72 11.89 1.71
C ARG A 44 7.31 10.79 0.82
N SER A 45 8.61 10.69 0.81
CA SER A 45 9.35 9.79 -0.08
C SER A 45 10.75 9.50 0.47
N ASP A 46 11.36 8.43 -0.03
CA ASP A 46 12.74 8.04 0.15
C ASP A 46 13.44 7.81 -1.20
N PRO A 47 14.75 7.54 -1.23
CA PRO A 47 15.48 7.24 -2.47
C PRO A 47 14.98 5.98 -3.20
N PHE A 48 14.23 5.12 -2.54
CA PHE A 48 13.72 3.85 -3.07
C PHE A 48 12.27 3.95 -3.53
N ARG A 49 11.63 5.12 -3.37
CA ARG A 49 10.26 5.39 -3.81
C ARG A 49 9.20 4.49 -3.18
N GLY A 50 9.49 3.95 -1.99
CA GLY A 50 8.54 3.16 -1.23
C GLY A 50 7.37 3.98 -0.69
N GLU A 51 6.19 3.39 -0.59
CA GLU A 51 5.05 3.98 0.14
C GLU A 51 5.35 4.06 1.64
N TYR A 52 5.90 2.99 2.19
CA TYR A 52 6.41 2.96 3.56
C TYR A 52 7.89 3.32 3.54
N VAL A 53 8.27 4.29 4.34
CA VAL A 53 9.65 4.78 4.41
C VAL A 53 10.23 4.54 5.79
N ALA A 54 11.53 4.30 5.86
CA ALA A 54 12.25 4.13 7.12
C ALA A 54 12.19 5.40 7.98
N GLU A 55 12.38 5.27 9.30
CA GLU A 55 12.31 6.37 10.26
C GLU A 55 13.22 7.57 9.87
N LYS A 56 14.41 7.29 9.37
CA LYS A 56 15.34 8.32 8.88
C LYS A 56 14.79 9.15 7.70
N ASP A 57 13.83 8.61 6.96
CA ASP A 57 13.27 9.23 5.75
C ASP A 57 11.91 9.90 6.00
N GLN A 58 11.45 9.95 7.26
CA GLN A 58 10.19 10.58 7.67
C GLN A 58 10.26 12.12 7.71
N ARG A 59 10.86 12.73 6.68
CA ARG A 59 11.13 14.19 6.61
C ARG A 59 9.86 15.02 6.68
N LEU A 60 8.81 14.62 5.96
CA LEU A 60 7.53 15.32 5.98
C LEU A 60 6.92 15.31 7.38
N ARG A 61 6.90 14.15 8.04
CA ARG A 61 6.39 13.99 9.41
C ARG A 61 7.21 14.83 10.40
N TRP A 62 8.53 14.73 10.35
CA TRP A 62 9.40 15.52 11.20
C TRP A 62 9.17 17.01 11.01
N LEU A 63 9.07 17.50 9.76
CA LEU A 63 8.92 18.91 9.45
C LEU A 63 7.57 19.49 9.88
N THR A 64 6.49 18.75 9.72
CA THR A 64 5.11 19.27 9.82
C THR A 64 4.29 18.69 10.98
N GLY A 65 4.66 17.53 11.50
CA GLY A 65 3.87 16.72 12.43
C GLY A 65 2.90 15.77 11.74
N PHE A 66 2.71 15.86 10.42
CA PHE A 66 1.76 15.03 9.67
C PHE A 66 2.27 13.59 9.48
N GLU A 67 1.50 12.61 9.92
CA GLU A 67 1.85 11.18 9.93
C GLU A 67 1.27 10.37 8.77
N GLY A 68 0.51 10.99 7.87
CA GLY A 68 -0.10 10.27 6.73
C GLY A 68 0.94 9.66 5.79
N SER A 69 0.57 8.56 5.11
CA SER A 69 1.49 7.82 4.22
C SER A 69 1.68 8.47 2.84
N ALA A 70 0.95 9.53 2.52
CA ALA A 70 1.10 10.26 1.25
C ALA A 70 0.94 11.77 1.45
N GLY A 71 1.79 12.55 0.79
CA GLY A 71 1.73 14.01 0.82
C GLY A 71 3.04 14.68 0.44
N ILE A 72 2.96 15.98 0.21
CA ILE A 72 4.13 16.83 -0.05
C ILE A 72 3.94 18.19 0.63
N CYS A 73 4.94 18.64 1.38
CA CYS A 73 5.01 20.00 1.89
C CYS A 73 5.80 20.87 0.92
N VAL A 74 5.27 22.04 0.62
CA VAL A 74 5.85 23.00 -0.31
C VAL A 74 5.99 24.35 0.38
N LEU A 75 7.21 24.88 0.38
CA LEU A 75 7.50 26.21 0.88
C LEU A 75 7.88 27.12 -0.30
N VAL A 76 7.20 28.26 -0.44
CA VAL A 76 7.52 29.29 -1.45
C VAL A 76 7.25 30.68 -0.88
N ASN A 77 8.24 31.57 -0.92
CA ASN A 77 8.08 32.97 -0.48
C ASN A 77 7.39 33.10 0.90
N LYS A 78 7.76 32.28 1.88
CA LYS A 78 7.20 32.20 3.24
C LYS A 78 5.80 31.58 3.36
N ARG A 79 5.11 31.27 2.27
CA ARG A 79 3.90 30.46 2.32
C ARG A 79 4.26 28.99 2.41
N VAL A 80 3.45 28.25 3.13
CA VAL A 80 3.63 26.80 3.35
C VAL A 80 2.33 26.09 3.04
N GLY A 81 2.37 25.16 2.08
CA GLY A 81 1.24 24.31 1.75
C GLY A 81 1.57 22.83 1.96
N ILE A 82 0.66 22.08 2.53
CA ILE A 82 0.73 20.61 2.53
C ILE A 82 -0.36 20.04 1.61
N PHE A 83 0.06 19.29 0.62
CA PHE A 83 -0.80 18.65 -0.36
C PHE A 83 -1.06 17.22 0.08
N VAL A 84 -2.33 16.89 0.29
CA VAL A 84 -2.78 15.56 0.69
C VAL A 84 -4.01 15.18 -0.13
N ASP A 85 -4.21 13.87 -0.38
CA ASP A 85 -5.41 13.38 -1.03
C ASP A 85 -6.60 13.23 -0.06
N GLY A 86 -7.76 12.84 -0.59
CA GLY A 86 -9.00 12.78 0.18
C GLY A 86 -8.98 11.87 1.41
N ARG A 87 -8.02 10.93 1.49
CA ARG A 87 -7.86 10.04 2.65
C ARG A 87 -7.32 10.78 3.88
N TYR A 88 -6.56 11.87 3.67
CA TYR A 88 -5.78 12.55 4.69
C TYR A 88 -6.20 14.00 5.00
N THR A 89 -7.22 14.55 4.34
CA THR A 89 -7.61 15.97 4.53
C THR A 89 -7.99 16.29 5.98
N ILE A 90 -8.71 15.41 6.66
CA ILE A 90 -9.10 15.57 8.06
C ILE A 90 -7.88 15.38 8.97
N GLN A 91 -7.09 14.33 8.72
CA GLN A 91 -5.90 14.03 9.51
C GLN A 91 -4.88 15.17 9.44
N ALA A 92 -4.62 15.73 8.26
CA ALA A 92 -3.70 16.85 8.10
C ALA A 92 -4.13 18.10 8.88
N LYS A 93 -5.45 18.40 8.93
CA LYS A 93 -5.99 19.49 9.75
C LYS A 93 -5.73 19.27 11.24
N ASN A 94 -5.83 18.03 11.70
CA ASN A 94 -5.65 17.68 13.11
C ASN A 94 -4.17 17.59 13.54
N GLN A 95 -3.28 17.28 12.59
CA GLN A 95 -1.87 16.99 12.86
C GLN A 95 -0.90 18.10 12.39
N THR A 96 -1.40 19.23 11.90
CA THR A 96 -0.55 20.36 11.51
C THR A 96 -1.02 21.66 12.16
N LEU A 97 -0.11 22.61 12.29
CA LEU A 97 -0.41 23.93 12.84
C LEU A 97 -0.14 25.05 11.82
N PRO A 98 -0.73 26.26 11.97
CA PRO A 98 -0.37 27.41 11.16
C PRO A 98 1.15 27.66 11.20
N PRO A 99 1.80 28.09 10.09
CA PRO A 99 1.16 28.67 8.89
C PRO A 99 0.85 27.66 7.76
N ILE A 100 0.72 26.37 8.03
CA ILE A 100 0.51 25.32 7.02
C ILE A 100 -0.91 25.43 6.44
N GLU A 101 -1.02 25.64 5.12
CA GLU A 101 -2.27 25.57 4.36
C GLU A 101 -2.52 24.11 3.94
N ILE A 102 -3.71 23.56 4.22
CA ILE A 102 -4.09 22.20 3.76
C ILE A 102 -4.68 22.29 2.37
N ILE A 103 -4.09 21.59 1.41
CA ILE A 103 -4.47 21.64 0.00
C ILE A 103 -4.89 20.24 -0.46
N ASN A 104 -6.09 20.13 -0.99
CA ASN A 104 -6.61 18.86 -1.48
C ASN A 104 -6.03 18.56 -2.88
N TRP A 105 -5.21 17.53 -2.98
CA TRP A 105 -4.70 16.96 -4.22
C TRP A 105 -5.60 15.76 -4.63
N PRO A 106 -5.98 15.60 -5.89
CA PRO A 106 -5.47 16.28 -7.09
C PRO A 106 -6.27 17.52 -7.52
N ASN A 107 -7.22 18.00 -6.71
CA ASN A 107 -8.05 19.15 -7.08
C ASN A 107 -7.21 20.40 -7.40
N LYS A 108 -6.09 20.56 -6.67
CA LYS A 108 -5.09 21.60 -6.92
C LYS A 108 -3.72 20.96 -7.03
N LYS A 109 -3.02 21.20 -8.14
CA LYS A 109 -1.65 20.71 -8.34
C LYS A 109 -0.64 21.55 -7.59
N VAL A 110 0.49 20.97 -7.25
CA VAL A 110 1.63 21.65 -6.61
C VAL A 110 2.08 22.85 -7.45
N THR A 111 2.24 22.67 -8.75
CA THR A 111 2.68 23.72 -9.67
C THR A 111 1.69 24.86 -9.79
N ASP A 112 0.39 24.58 -9.80
CA ASP A 112 -0.65 25.63 -9.87
C ASP A 112 -0.60 26.51 -8.64
N TRP A 113 -0.43 25.93 -7.45
CA TRP A 113 -0.31 26.67 -6.20
C TRP A 113 1.00 27.49 -6.16
N ILE A 114 2.13 26.96 -6.67
CA ILE A 114 3.37 27.72 -6.79
C ILE A 114 3.17 28.93 -7.71
N MET A 115 2.54 28.73 -8.88
CA MET A 115 2.28 29.81 -9.85
C MET A 115 1.32 30.89 -9.35
N GLU A 116 0.42 30.58 -8.42
CA GLU A 116 -0.41 31.59 -7.74
C GLU A 116 0.42 32.49 -6.81
N ILE A 117 1.55 32.02 -6.31
CA ILE A 117 2.42 32.76 -5.39
C ILE A 117 3.46 33.56 -6.14
N THR A 118 4.02 32.96 -7.20
CA THR A 118 5.10 33.57 -7.98
C THR A 118 5.09 33.06 -9.42
N ASN A 119 5.53 33.91 -10.35
CA ASN A 119 5.77 33.51 -11.73
C ASN A 119 7.28 33.39 -12.07
N LYS A 120 8.14 33.51 -11.06
CA LYS A 120 9.60 33.41 -11.19
C LYS A 120 10.24 32.91 -9.92
N GLY A 121 11.44 32.37 -10.02
CA GLY A 121 12.24 31.97 -8.87
C GLY A 121 12.76 30.55 -8.98
N LYS A 122 13.64 30.18 -8.06
CA LYS A 122 14.27 28.86 -7.99
C LYS A 122 13.60 28.02 -6.91
N ILE A 123 12.94 26.95 -7.31
CA ILE A 123 12.33 25.99 -6.40
C ILE A 123 13.24 24.77 -6.29
N GLY A 124 13.86 24.60 -5.11
CA GLY A 124 14.76 23.49 -4.81
C GLY A 124 14.00 22.18 -4.58
N PHE A 125 14.63 21.08 -4.94
CA PHE A 125 14.15 19.74 -4.62
C PHE A 125 15.32 18.76 -4.47
N ASP A 126 15.14 17.72 -3.65
CA ASP A 126 16.11 16.63 -3.56
C ASP A 126 15.89 15.65 -4.72
N PRO A 127 16.86 15.50 -5.65
CA PRO A 127 16.71 14.65 -6.83
C PRO A 127 16.61 13.15 -6.52
N TRP A 128 16.91 12.71 -5.32
CA TRP A 128 16.68 11.33 -4.88
C TRP A 128 15.23 11.05 -4.49
N LEU A 129 14.47 12.08 -4.09
CA LEU A 129 13.12 11.94 -3.56
C LEU A 129 12.01 12.17 -4.59
N HIS A 130 12.36 12.52 -5.80
CA HIS A 130 11.42 12.74 -6.90
C HIS A 130 11.74 11.84 -8.08
N SER A 131 10.69 11.30 -8.73
CA SER A 131 10.86 10.54 -9.95
C SER A 131 11.08 11.44 -11.17
N VAL A 132 11.54 10.82 -12.26
CA VAL A 132 11.71 11.51 -13.55
C VAL A 132 10.40 12.11 -14.02
N ASP A 133 9.32 11.32 -14.02
CA ASP A 133 7.99 11.76 -14.48
C ASP A 133 7.46 12.94 -13.64
N GLU A 134 7.65 12.93 -12.32
CA GLU A 134 7.24 14.05 -11.46
C GLU A 134 7.96 15.34 -11.85
N ILE A 135 9.27 15.30 -12.01
CA ILE A 135 10.05 16.51 -12.36
C ILE A 135 9.78 16.97 -13.78
N GLU A 136 9.64 16.04 -14.75
CA GLU A 136 9.27 16.39 -16.12
C GLU A 136 7.87 17.04 -16.17
N GLN A 137 6.90 16.51 -15.39
CA GLN A 137 5.58 17.09 -15.28
C GLN A 137 5.62 18.50 -14.65
N TYR A 138 6.40 18.71 -13.60
CA TYR A 138 6.56 20.02 -12.98
C TYR A 138 7.22 21.01 -13.94
N LYS A 139 8.30 20.64 -14.63
CA LYS A 139 8.96 21.44 -15.66
C LYS A 139 7.99 21.84 -16.76
N LYS A 140 7.21 20.88 -17.27
CA LYS A 140 6.20 21.13 -18.31
C LYS A 140 5.10 22.08 -17.83
N SER A 141 4.64 21.95 -16.60
CA SER A 141 3.58 22.81 -16.04
C SER A 141 4.05 24.24 -15.84
N THR A 142 5.36 24.46 -15.63
CA THR A 142 5.95 25.78 -15.39
C THR A 142 6.68 26.36 -16.61
N GLU A 143 6.62 25.74 -17.78
CA GLU A 143 7.40 26.13 -18.99
C GLU A 143 7.15 27.56 -19.49
N ASN A 144 5.94 28.11 -19.24
CA ASN A 144 5.55 29.45 -19.62
C ASN A 144 5.80 30.49 -18.50
N THR A 145 6.63 30.16 -17.51
CA THR A 145 7.01 31.04 -16.39
C THR A 145 8.53 31.17 -16.31
N ASN A 146 9.01 32.00 -15.39
CA ASN A 146 10.44 32.08 -15.04
C ASN A 146 10.75 31.25 -13.76
N ILE A 147 9.96 30.22 -13.47
CA ILE A 147 10.20 29.28 -12.37
C ILE A 147 11.21 28.23 -12.86
N VAL A 148 12.27 28.03 -12.08
CA VAL A 148 13.30 27.02 -12.33
C VAL A 148 13.28 25.99 -11.22
N LEU A 149 13.11 24.72 -11.57
CA LEU A 149 13.28 23.60 -10.63
C LEU A 149 14.76 23.26 -10.53
N GLN A 150 15.32 23.36 -9.33
CA GLN A 150 16.76 23.22 -9.10
C GLN A 150 17.04 22.00 -8.22
N PRO A 151 17.73 20.96 -8.76
CA PRO A 151 18.24 19.87 -7.93
C PRO A 151 19.22 20.40 -6.88
N THR A 152 19.07 19.96 -5.64
CA THR A 152 19.96 20.34 -4.53
C THR A 152 19.98 19.27 -3.46
N GLN A 153 20.94 19.37 -2.53
CA GLN A 153 20.92 18.52 -1.34
C GLN A 153 19.64 18.73 -0.52
N ASN A 154 19.25 17.74 0.25
CA ASN A 154 18.06 17.85 1.08
C ASN A 154 18.23 18.88 2.20
N LEU A 155 17.47 19.97 2.15
CA LEU A 155 17.58 21.05 3.13
C LEU A 155 17.02 20.66 4.50
N VAL A 156 16.10 19.68 4.55
CA VAL A 156 15.58 19.14 5.83
C VAL A 156 16.69 18.37 6.55
N ASP A 157 17.50 17.58 5.85
CA ASP A 157 18.59 16.80 6.46
C ASP A 157 19.67 17.71 7.09
N ILE A 158 19.80 18.98 6.63
CA ILE A 158 20.73 19.96 7.23
C ILE A 158 20.23 20.40 8.61
N ILE A 159 18.93 20.53 8.79
CA ILE A 159 18.32 21.05 10.02
C ILE A 159 17.84 19.95 10.98
N TRP A 160 17.72 18.72 10.50
CA TRP A 160 17.32 17.56 11.31
C TRP A 160 18.54 16.92 11.98
N THR A 161 19.04 17.55 13.02
CA THR A 161 20.31 17.18 13.67
C THR A 161 20.27 15.84 14.41
N ASP A 162 19.09 15.38 14.80
CA ASP A 162 18.84 14.11 15.48
C ASP A 162 18.17 13.07 14.56
N GLN A 163 18.43 13.17 13.25
CA GLN A 163 17.89 12.23 12.26
C GLN A 163 18.29 10.79 12.60
N PRO A 164 17.34 9.83 12.60
CA PRO A 164 17.63 8.42 12.88
C PRO A 164 18.67 7.82 11.93
N ALA A 165 19.39 6.81 12.40
CA ALA A 165 20.33 6.08 11.57
C ALA A 165 19.61 5.29 10.46
N PRO A 166 20.28 5.02 9.32
CA PRO A 166 19.75 4.14 8.29
C PRO A 166 19.43 2.75 8.86
N PRO A 167 18.38 2.08 8.34
CA PRO A 167 18.06 0.72 8.76
C PRO A 167 19.22 -0.23 8.42
N ASN A 168 19.43 -1.24 9.26
CA ASN A 168 20.54 -2.19 9.15
C ASN A 168 20.10 -3.66 9.27
N ALA A 169 18.83 -3.96 8.99
CA ALA A 169 18.29 -5.30 9.08
C ALA A 169 18.99 -6.26 8.11
N LYS A 170 19.24 -7.49 8.57
CA LYS A 170 19.84 -8.52 7.72
C LYS A 170 18.84 -9.03 6.68
N ALA A 171 19.32 -9.19 5.46
CA ALA A 171 18.60 -9.90 4.43
C ALA A 171 18.66 -11.42 4.64
N PHE A 172 17.62 -12.10 4.23
CA PHE A 172 17.52 -13.55 4.25
C PHE A 172 16.99 -14.09 2.91
N ARG A 173 17.31 -15.35 2.63
CA ARG A 173 16.84 -16.04 1.44
C ARG A 173 15.35 -16.31 1.54
N TYR A 174 14.62 -16.00 0.48
CA TYR A 174 13.24 -16.44 0.28
C TYR A 174 13.24 -17.79 -0.46
N GLU A 175 12.67 -18.81 0.16
CA GLU A 175 12.78 -20.17 -0.32
C GLU A 175 11.92 -20.44 -1.56
N ASN A 176 12.42 -21.29 -2.47
CA ASN A 176 11.70 -21.61 -3.71
C ASN A 176 10.34 -22.29 -3.49
N LYS A 177 10.14 -22.96 -2.33
CA LYS A 177 8.83 -23.55 -1.98
C LYS A 177 7.73 -22.50 -1.79
N PHE A 178 8.09 -21.21 -1.60
CA PHE A 178 7.19 -20.08 -1.54
C PHE A 178 7.23 -19.26 -2.84
N ALA A 179 8.40 -19.10 -3.44
CA ALA A 179 8.61 -18.26 -4.63
C ALA A 179 8.25 -18.96 -5.95
N GLY A 180 8.12 -20.29 -5.97
CA GLY A 180 7.87 -21.09 -7.17
C GLY A 180 9.02 -21.11 -8.15
N LEU A 181 9.59 -19.97 -8.49
CA LEU A 181 10.72 -19.83 -9.41
C LEU A 181 12.02 -19.49 -8.66
N THR A 182 13.13 -20.04 -9.15
CA THR A 182 14.47 -19.68 -8.64
C THR A 182 14.84 -18.27 -9.12
N GLN A 183 15.72 -17.57 -8.38
CA GLN A 183 16.27 -16.28 -8.82
C GLN A 183 17.02 -16.40 -10.17
N VAL A 184 17.58 -17.57 -10.47
CA VAL A 184 18.23 -17.82 -11.77
C VAL A 184 17.20 -17.80 -12.89
N ASN A 185 16.06 -18.51 -12.72
CA ASN A 185 15.00 -18.54 -13.70
C ASN A 185 14.40 -17.15 -13.92
N LYS A 186 14.12 -16.40 -12.85
CA LYS A 186 13.58 -15.04 -12.93
C LYS A 186 14.52 -14.12 -13.74
N ARG A 187 15.83 -14.12 -13.42
CA ARG A 187 16.83 -13.36 -14.19
C ARG A 187 16.91 -13.80 -15.65
N THR A 188 16.84 -15.09 -15.92
CA THR A 188 16.88 -15.61 -17.30
C THR A 188 15.69 -15.15 -18.12
N ILE A 189 14.48 -15.16 -17.54
CA ILE A 189 13.25 -14.69 -18.19
C ILE A 189 13.38 -13.20 -18.53
N LEU A 190 13.72 -12.36 -17.55
CA LEU A 190 13.83 -10.92 -17.77
C LEU A 190 15.00 -10.55 -18.70
N ALA A 191 16.15 -11.23 -18.60
CA ALA A 191 17.26 -11.00 -19.51
C ALA A 191 16.94 -11.41 -20.95
N LYS A 192 16.08 -12.41 -21.16
CA LYS A 192 15.55 -12.75 -22.49
C LYS A 192 14.69 -11.62 -23.03
N GLU A 193 13.77 -11.09 -22.22
CA GLU A 193 12.93 -9.94 -22.58
C GLU A 193 13.76 -8.70 -22.95
N LEU A 194 14.83 -8.40 -22.19
CA LEU A 194 15.76 -7.32 -22.51
C LEU A 194 16.36 -7.50 -23.91
N ARG A 195 16.85 -8.70 -24.24
CA ARG A 195 17.42 -8.98 -25.57
C ARG A 195 16.40 -8.85 -26.69
N GLU A 196 15.19 -9.36 -26.49
CA GLU A 196 14.10 -9.27 -27.47
C GLU A 196 13.71 -7.83 -27.78
N ASN A 197 13.86 -6.94 -26.80
CA ASN A 197 13.61 -5.51 -26.93
C ASN A 197 14.86 -4.70 -27.33
N GLY A 198 16.01 -5.35 -27.57
CA GLY A 198 17.26 -4.68 -27.93
C GLY A 198 17.96 -3.95 -26.79
N ASN A 199 17.56 -4.21 -25.53
CA ASN A 199 18.15 -3.59 -24.35
C ASN A 199 19.38 -4.37 -23.86
N THR A 200 20.42 -3.66 -23.47
CA THR A 200 21.64 -4.21 -22.87
C THR A 200 21.50 -4.43 -21.37
N ALA A 201 20.71 -3.61 -20.71
CA ALA A 201 20.42 -3.72 -19.28
C ALA A 201 19.09 -3.03 -18.89
N ALA A 202 18.64 -3.30 -17.66
CA ALA A 202 17.56 -2.56 -17.00
C ALA A 202 18.04 -2.04 -15.64
N VAL A 203 17.65 -0.81 -15.32
CA VAL A 203 17.86 -0.21 -13.98
C VAL A 203 16.62 -0.46 -13.14
N ILE A 204 16.78 -1.11 -11.99
CA ILE A 204 15.71 -1.47 -11.06
C ILE A 204 15.95 -0.72 -9.75
N THR A 205 15.04 0.16 -9.40
CA THR A 205 15.14 1.02 -8.21
C THR A 205 14.15 0.70 -7.12
N LEU A 206 13.09 -0.07 -7.43
CA LEU A 206 12.10 -0.50 -6.45
C LEU A 206 12.60 -1.74 -5.69
N PRO A 207 12.75 -1.65 -4.35
CA PRO A 207 13.25 -2.77 -3.53
C PRO A 207 12.41 -4.03 -3.62
N GLU A 208 11.09 -3.91 -3.81
CA GLU A 208 10.18 -5.04 -3.98
C GLU A 208 10.49 -5.83 -5.26
N GLY A 209 10.82 -5.11 -6.35
CA GLY A 209 11.25 -5.72 -7.61
C GLY A 209 12.56 -6.50 -7.45
N ILE A 210 13.52 -5.92 -6.72
CA ILE A 210 14.81 -6.55 -6.41
C ILE A 210 14.62 -7.76 -5.48
N ALA A 211 13.80 -7.61 -4.45
CA ALA A 211 13.48 -8.67 -3.50
C ALA A 211 12.81 -9.88 -4.19
N TRP A 212 11.87 -9.61 -5.11
CA TRP A 212 11.25 -10.64 -5.94
C TRP A 212 12.26 -11.28 -6.91
N LEU A 213 13.02 -10.47 -7.66
CA LEU A 213 13.96 -10.96 -8.67
C LEU A 213 15.03 -11.88 -8.07
N LEU A 214 15.58 -11.49 -6.92
CA LEU A 214 16.69 -12.19 -6.29
C LEU A 214 16.25 -13.23 -5.24
N ASN A 215 14.96 -13.40 -5.01
CA ASN A 215 14.41 -14.26 -3.94
C ASN A 215 15.07 -13.95 -2.59
N ILE A 216 15.04 -12.68 -2.19
CA ILE A 216 15.52 -12.22 -0.88
C ILE A 216 14.43 -11.43 -0.18
N ARG A 217 14.49 -11.37 1.14
CA ARG A 217 13.67 -10.53 1.99
C ARG A 217 14.56 -9.89 3.06
N GLY A 218 14.06 -8.86 3.72
CA GLY A 218 14.77 -8.15 4.78
C GLY A 218 13.81 -7.49 5.76
N GLY A 219 14.22 -6.43 6.41
CA GLY A 219 13.43 -5.69 7.39
C GLY A 219 13.88 -4.23 7.48
N ASP A 220 14.23 -3.62 6.35
CA ASP A 220 14.66 -2.21 6.33
C ASP A 220 13.49 -1.23 6.48
N VAL A 221 12.27 -1.69 6.25
CA VAL A 221 11.04 -0.94 6.44
C VAL A 221 10.10 -1.77 7.32
N GLU A 222 9.41 -1.13 8.25
CA GLU A 222 8.43 -1.80 9.11
C GLU A 222 7.31 -2.43 8.26
N HIS A 223 6.91 -3.64 8.62
CA HIS A 223 5.83 -4.42 7.98
C HIS A 223 6.07 -4.78 6.51
N LEU A 224 7.17 -4.35 5.93
CA LEU A 224 7.52 -4.61 4.54
C LEU A 224 8.85 -5.38 4.46
N PRO A 225 8.84 -6.68 4.12
CA PRO A 225 10.03 -7.52 4.18
C PRO A 225 10.97 -7.31 2.98
N ILE A 226 11.57 -6.11 2.88
CA ILE A 226 12.51 -5.71 1.83
C ILE A 226 13.89 -5.33 2.37
N VAL A 227 14.83 -5.20 1.46
CA VAL A 227 16.16 -4.63 1.67
C VAL A 227 16.31 -3.41 0.78
N HIS A 228 16.73 -2.30 1.33
CA HIS A 228 17.05 -1.09 0.57
C HIS A 228 18.26 -1.34 -0.33
N ALA A 229 18.03 -1.40 -1.63
CA ALA A 229 19.03 -1.66 -2.65
C ALA A 229 18.62 -1.07 -3.99
N PHE A 230 19.60 -0.88 -4.88
CA PHE A 230 19.41 -0.65 -6.30
C PHE A 230 20.04 -1.82 -7.08
N ALA A 231 19.57 -2.07 -8.29
CA ALA A 231 20.13 -3.12 -9.12
C ALA A 231 20.18 -2.73 -10.60
N ILE A 232 21.17 -3.29 -11.30
CA ILE A 232 21.26 -3.28 -12.76
C ILE A 232 21.21 -4.73 -13.23
N LEU A 233 20.15 -5.12 -13.92
CA LEU A 233 20.02 -6.42 -14.56
C LEU A 233 20.54 -6.33 -15.98
N HIS A 234 21.59 -7.06 -16.31
CA HIS A 234 22.15 -7.12 -17.66
C HIS A 234 21.49 -8.20 -18.54
N SER A 235 21.46 -7.97 -19.84
CA SER A 235 20.91 -8.91 -20.84
C SER A 235 21.62 -10.28 -20.88
N ASN A 236 22.81 -10.40 -20.25
CA ASN A 236 23.54 -11.65 -20.05
C ASN A 236 23.21 -12.37 -18.72
N CYS A 237 22.13 -11.98 -18.05
CA CYS A 237 21.66 -12.51 -16.77
C CYS A 237 22.52 -12.15 -15.53
N LYS A 238 23.56 -11.33 -15.67
CA LYS A 238 24.30 -10.79 -14.53
C LYS A 238 23.51 -9.68 -13.85
N VAL A 239 23.75 -9.50 -12.54
CA VAL A 239 23.18 -8.40 -11.77
C VAL A 239 24.27 -7.69 -11.00
N ASP A 240 24.31 -6.39 -11.10
CA ASP A 240 25.05 -5.53 -10.20
C ASP A 240 24.08 -5.04 -9.12
N LEU A 241 24.33 -5.47 -7.88
CA LEU A 241 23.48 -5.17 -6.71
C LEU A 241 24.18 -4.15 -5.82
N PHE A 242 23.57 -3.00 -5.65
CA PHE A 242 24.06 -1.88 -4.84
C PHE A 242 23.34 -1.91 -3.49
N VAL A 243 24.02 -2.38 -2.48
CA VAL A 243 23.44 -2.65 -1.15
C VAL A 243 24.51 -2.49 -0.07
N ASP A 244 24.11 -2.22 1.16
CA ASP A 244 25.02 -2.38 2.29
C ASP A 244 25.42 -3.87 2.40
N LYS A 245 26.69 -4.15 2.10
CA LYS A 245 27.25 -5.51 2.04
C LYS A 245 27.12 -6.27 3.37
N THR A 246 27.00 -5.56 4.49
CA THR A 246 26.82 -6.17 5.81
C THR A 246 25.48 -6.88 5.95
N LYS A 247 24.43 -6.35 5.29
CA LYS A 247 23.10 -6.92 5.29
C LYS A 247 23.00 -8.25 4.55
N VAL A 248 23.80 -8.43 3.50
CA VAL A 248 23.72 -9.57 2.56
C VAL A 248 24.89 -10.55 2.69
N LYS A 249 25.74 -10.41 3.70
CA LYS A 249 26.95 -11.24 3.87
C LYS A 249 26.68 -12.74 3.90
N ASP A 250 25.54 -13.13 4.47
CA ASP A 250 25.15 -14.54 4.63
C ASP A 250 24.49 -15.10 3.34
N LEU A 251 24.28 -14.28 2.31
CA LEU A 251 23.64 -14.65 1.04
C LEU A 251 24.63 -14.96 -0.10
N LYS A 252 25.93 -14.94 0.13
CA LYS A 252 26.96 -15.18 -0.92
C LYS A 252 26.74 -16.48 -1.71
N LYS A 253 26.39 -17.59 -1.04
CA LYS A 253 26.09 -18.86 -1.70
C LYS A 253 24.80 -18.79 -2.54
N HIS A 254 23.80 -18.03 -2.08
CA HIS A 254 22.54 -17.84 -2.77
C HIS A 254 22.72 -17.01 -4.05
N PHE A 255 23.55 -16.00 -4.02
CA PHE A 255 23.83 -15.13 -5.17
C PHE A 255 24.68 -15.82 -6.25
N GLY A 256 25.64 -16.67 -5.85
CA GLY A 256 26.57 -17.30 -6.78
C GLY A 256 27.50 -16.29 -7.44
N HIS A 257 27.98 -16.61 -8.68
CA HIS A 257 28.95 -15.77 -9.40
C HIS A 257 28.33 -14.71 -10.31
N ASN A 258 27.01 -14.74 -10.52
CA ASN A 258 26.34 -13.85 -11.46
C ASN A 258 25.74 -12.60 -10.81
N ILE A 259 25.92 -12.43 -9.51
CA ILE A 259 25.49 -11.24 -8.78
C ILE A 259 26.71 -10.61 -8.14
N SER A 260 27.08 -9.43 -8.62
CA SER A 260 28.18 -8.60 -8.08
C SER A 260 27.63 -7.67 -7.02
N LEU A 261 28.35 -7.52 -5.90
CA LEU A 261 27.93 -6.67 -4.79
C LEU A 261 28.75 -5.38 -4.74
N TYR A 262 28.06 -4.24 -4.80
CA TYR A 262 28.62 -2.89 -4.71
C TYR A 262 28.04 -2.15 -3.50
N ASN A 263 28.69 -1.09 -3.05
CA ASN A 263 28.09 -0.19 -2.06
C ASN A 263 27.00 0.67 -2.73
N GLN A 264 25.98 1.08 -1.98
CA GLN A 264 24.93 1.92 -2.52
C GLN A 264 25.45 3.23 -3.13
N ASN A 265 26.49 3.83 -2.53
CA ASN A 265 27.09 5.06 -3.02
C ASN A 265 27.77 4.92 -4.39
N ASP A 266 28.09 3.70 -4.81
CA ASP A 266 28.71 3.44 -6.11
C ASP A 266 27.67 3.44 -7.26
N PHE A 267 26.36 3.52 -6.95
CA PHE A 267 25.30 3.35 -7.93
C PHE A 267 25.37 4.37 -9.07
N LEU A 268 25.43 5.68 -8.76
CA LEU A 268 25.46 6.72 -9.80
C LEU A 268 26.69 6.56 -10.71
N SER A 269 27.86 6.32 -10.15
CA SER A 269 29.09 6.14 -10.95
C SER A 269 29.04 4.92 -11.88
N HIS A 270 28.29 3.88 -11.53
CA HIS A 270 28.04 2.74 -12.43
C HIS A 270 27.04 3.09 -13.53
N LEU A 271 26.01 3.89 -13.23
CA LEU A 271 25.07 4.37 -14.23
C LEU A 271 25.76 5.21 -15.31
N GLU A 272 26.69 6.10 -14.93
CA GLU A 272 27.47 6.93 -15.85
C GLU A 272 28.35 6.12 -16.83
N GLN A 273 28.65 4.87 -16.50
CA GLN A 273 29.47 3.97 -17.33
C GLN A 273 28.64 3.07 -18.26
N LEU A 274 27.32 3.09 -18.15
CA LEU A 274 26.45 2.26 -18.98
C LEU A 274 26.52 2.68 -20.47
N THR A 275 26.35 1.68 -21.34
CA THR A 275 26.33 1.86 -22.80
C THR A 275 25.24 0.99 -23.41
N GLY A 276 24.84 1.33 -24.62
CA GLY A 276 23.74 0.65 -25.32
C GLY A 276 22.38 1.12 -24.88
N SER A 277 21.35 0.35 -25.16
CA SER A 277 19.96 0.69 -24.79
C SER A 277 19.67 0.20 -23.38
N ILE A 278 19.23 1.10 -22.50
CA ILE A 278 18.96 0.83 -21.08
C ILE A 278 17.47 1.01 -20.80
N CYS A 279 16.83 -0.07 -20.37
CA CYS A 279 15.45 -0.05 -19.89
C CYS A 279 15.34 0.67 -18.55
N ILE A 280 14.46 1.66 -18.46
CA ILE A 280 14.18 2.44 -17.25
C ILE A 280 12.69 2.59 -17.01
N ASP A 281 12.33 2.82 -15.75
CA ASP A 281 10.98 3.22 -15.37
C ASP A 281 10.99 4.67 -14.87
N LYS A 282 10.51 5.60 -15.68
CA LYS A 282 10.46 7.02 -15.32
C LYS A 282 9.57 7.32 -14.11
N ALA A 283 8.59 6.47 -13.83
CA ALA A 283 7.68 6.66 -12.71
C ALA A 283 8.33 6.36 -11.36
N SER A 284 9.34 5.47 -11.31
CA SER A 284 10.03 5.07 -10.08
C SER A 284 11.51 5.49 -10.03
N LEU A 285 12.17 5.72 -11.17
CA LEU A 285 13.58 6.10 -11.21
C LEU A 285 13.79 7.47 -10.54
N PRO A 286 14.63 7.59 -9.50
CA PRO A 286 14.99 8.88 -8.92
C PRO A 286 15.64 9.80 -9.96
N PHE A 287 15.32 11.09 -9.89
CA PHE A 287 15.85 12.06 -10.84
C PHE A 287 17.38 12.15 -10.81
N ALA A 288 18.02 11.93 -9.65
CA ALA A 288 19.48 11.82 -9.53
C ALA A 288 20.08 10.68 -10.38
N ALA A 289 19.42 9.52 -10.39
CA ALA A 289 19.84 8.40 -11.22
C ALA A 289 19.64 8.68 -12.73
N PHE A 290 18.59 9.40 -13.07
CA PHE A 290 18.35 9.83 -14.46
C PHE A 290 19.44 10.81 -14.95
N GLU A 291 19.85 11.79 -14.14
CA GLU A 291 20.93 12.70 -14.48
C GLU A 291 22.26 11.96 -14.71
N ALA A 292 22.56 10.96 -13.87
CA ALA A 292 23.73 10.11 -14.06
C ALA A 292 23.67 9.31 -15.38
N LEU A 293 22.49 8.78 -15.72
CA LEU A 293 22.29 8.08 -17.00
C LEU A 293 22.42 9.02 -18.21
N LEU A 294 21.94 10.25 -18.12
CA LEU A 294 22.12 11.26 -19.18
C LEU A 294 23.59 11.64 -19.41
N SER A 295 24.44 11.49 -18.40
CA SER A 295 25.88 11.71 -18.50
C SER A 295 26.63 10.51 -19.12
N SER A 296 25.95 9.38 -19.30
CA SER A 296 26.52 8.16 -19.89
C SER A 296 26.46 8.19 -21.42
N LYS A 297 26.95 7.10 -22.04
CA LYS A 297 26.80 6.84 -23.48
C LYS A 297 25.57 5.98 -23.81
N ALA A 298 24.67 5.78 -22.87
CA ALA A 298 23.49 4.95 -23.03
C ALA A 298 22.37 5.68 -23.78
N THR A 299 21.57 4.93 -24.49
CA THR A 299 20.24 5.35 -24.96
C THR A 299 19.20 4.85 -23.97
N LEU A 300 18.27 5.68 -23.55
CA LEU A 300 17.26 5.31 -22.56
C LEU A 300 15.98 4.82 -23.23
N ASP A 301 15.49 3.65 -22.80
CA ASP A 301 14.21 3.06 -23.22
C ASP A 301 13.22 3.13 -22.01
N PRO A 302 12.26 4.09 -22.00
CA PRO A 302 11.35 4.30 -20.88
C PRO A 302 10.16 3.31 -20.90
N ARG A 303 10.44 2.05 -20.89
CA ARG A 303 9.46 0.96 -21.00
C ARG A 303 8.73 0.64 -19.71
N GLY A 304 9.24 1.07 -18.57
CA GLY A 304 8.75 0.77 -17.24
C GLY A 304 9.61 -0.25 -16.49
N ASP A 305 9.21 -0.55 -15.25
CA ASP A 305 9.90 -1.56 -14.41
C ASP A 305 9.64 -2.96 -14.97
N ILE A 306 10.70 -3.58 -15.49
CA ILE A 306 10.67 -4.93 -16.07
C ILE A 306 10.24 -6.01 -15.05
N THR A 307 10.34 -5.74 -13.74
CA THR A 307 9.93 -6.69 -12.70
C THR A 307 8.44 -6.57 -12.35
N ALA A 308 7.79 -5.46 -12.67
CA ALA A 308 6.46 -5.12 -12.16
C ALA A 308 5.39 -6.15 -12.58
N LEU A 309 5.24 -6.40 -13.86
CA LEU A 309 4.22 -7.34 -14.35
C LEU A 309 4.52 -8.80 -13.99
N PRO A 310 5.74 -9.35 -14.16
CA PRO A 310 6.06 -10.72 -13.76
C PRO A 310 5.91 -10.96 -12.24
N LYS A 311 6.17 -9.93 -11.41
CA LYS A 311 5.96 -9.98 -9.96
C LYS A 311 4.47 -9.96 -9.60
N ALA A 312 3.68 -9.19 -10.32
CA ALA A 312 2.24 -9.07 -10.09
C ALA A 312 1.49 -10.36 -10.46
N CYS A 313 1.87 -11.04 -11.54
CA CYS A 313 1.30 -12.30 -12.00
C CYS A 313 1.88 -13.47 -11.21
N LYS A 314 1.27 -13.80 -10.07
CA LYS A 314 1.72 -14.89 -9.18
C LYS A 314 1.64 -16.23 -9.92
N ASN A 315 2.71 -17.03 -9.83
CA ASN A 315 2.70 -18.39 -10.34
C ASN A 315 1.84 -19.32 -9.46
N GLU A 316 1.57 -20.55 -9.92
CA GLU A 316 0.70 -21.49 -9.21
C GLU A 316 1.15 -21.82 -7.78
N ILE A 317 2.47 -21.83 -7.53
CA ILE A 317 3.00 -22.07 -6.17
C ILE A 317 2.73 -20.83 -5.30
N GLU A 318 3.01 -19.64 -5.79
CA GLU A 318 2.71 -18.38 -5.09
C GLU A 318 1.22 -18.26 -4.77
N LEU A 319 0.34 -18.55 -5.74
CA LEU A 319 -1.13 -18.56 -5.52
C LEU A 319 -1.58 -19.62 -4.50
N SER A 320 -1.02 -20.82 -4.57
CA SER A 320 -1.33 -21.88 -3.57
C SER A 320 -0.93 -21.44 -2.17
N ARG A 321 0.24 -20.84 -2.01
CA ARG A 321 0.73 -20.33 -0.72
C ARG A 321 -0.06 -19.11 -0.23
N ALA A 322 -0.49 -18.23 -1.14
CA ALA A 322 -1.38 -17.13 -0.81
C ALA A 322 -2.72 -17.65 -0.26
N ARG A 323 -3.32 -18.65 -0.90
CA ARG A 323 -4.57 -19.30 -0.40
C ARG A 323 -4.37 -19.85 1.01
N GLU A 324 -3.25 -20.52 1.28
CA GLU A 324 -2.92 -21.06 2.60
C GLU A 324 -2.76 -19.92 3.65
N ALA A 325 -2.02 -18.87 3.31
CA ALA A 325 -1.84 -17.72 4.20
C ALA A 325 -3.17 -17.05 4.56
N HIS A 326 -4.06 -16.88 3.58
CA HIS A 326 -5.40 -16.32 3.82
C HIS A 326 -6.30 -17.22 4.67
N LEU A 327 -6.17 -18.53 4.58
CA LEU A 327 -6.91 -19.45 5.47
C LEU A 327 -6.40 -19.37 6.90
N ILE A 328 -5.08 -19.27 7.10
CA ILE A 328 -4.47 -19.08 8.42
C ILE A 328 -4.97 -17.77 9.03
N ASP A 329 -4.91 -16.68 8.26
CA ASP A 329 -5.36 -15.37 8.71
C ASP A 329 -6.86 -15.34 9.03
N ALA A 330 -7.68 -15.98 8.19
CA ALA A 330 -9.13 -16.09 8.41
C ALA A 330 -9.49 -16.80 9.71
N VAL A 331 -8.72 -17.82 10.13
CA VAL A 331 -8.89 -18.47 11.43
C VAL A 331 -8.65 -17.47 12.57
N ALA A 332 -7.57 -16.69 12.51
CA ALA A 332 -7.27 -15.68 13.53
C ALA A 332 -8.35 -14.59 13.58
N MET A 333 -8.80 -14.12 12.43
CA MET A 333 -9.91 -13.15 12.34
C MET A 333 -11.23 -13.69 12.89
N CYS A 334 -11.59 -14.95 12.59
CA CYS A 334 -12.81 -15.58 13.12
C CYS A 334 -12.74 -15.73 14.65
N LYS A 335 -11.60 -16.14 15.20
CA LYS A 335 -11.37 -16.21 16.66
C LYS A 335 -11.51 -14.85 17.31
N PHE A 336 -10.90 -13.81 16.71
CA PHE A 336 -11.01 -12.45 17.19
C PHE A 336 -12.46 -11.93 17.15
N LEU A 337 -13.20 -12.12 16.05
CA LEU A 337 -14.60 -11.69 15.95
C LEU A 337 -15.52 -12.43 16.92
N CYS A 338 -15.28 -13.73 17.13
CA CYS A 338 -15.98 -14.51 18.16
C CYS A 338 -15.71 -13.92 19.56
N TRP A 339 -14.45 -13.66 19.90
CA TRP A 339 -14.05 -13.04 21.15
C TRP A 339 -14.70 -11.66 21.31
N LEU A 340 -14.63 -10.80 20.28
CA LEU A 340 -15.23 -9.46 20.31
C LEU A 340 -16.73 -9.51 20.59
N ASN A 341 -17.46 -10.42 19.92
CA ASN A 341 -18.89 -10.61 20.11
C ASN A 341 -19.25 -11.04 21.57
N SER A 342 -18.33 -11.70 22.26
CA SER A 342 -18.51 -12.10 23.67
C SER A 342 -18.26 -10.97 24.67
N GLN A 343 -17.75 -9.81 24.22
CA GLN A 343 -17.30 -8.71 25.08
C GLN A 343 -18.36 -7.61 25.30
N SER A 344 -19.63 -7.91 25.09
CA SER A 344 -20.74 -6.91 25.09
C SER A 344 -20.87 -6.07 26.36
N GLU A 345 -20.26 -6.46 27.48
CA GLU A 345 -20.28 -5.74 28.76
C GLU A 345 -18.92 -5.16 29.17
N SER A 346 -17.86 -5.39 28.40
CA SER A 346 -16.51 -4.94 28.74
C SER A 346 -16.26 -3.50 28.26
N LYS A 347 -15.41 -2.76 28.98
CA LYS A 347 -14.93 -1.42 28.60
C LYS A 347 -13.67 -1.57 27.74
N LEU A 348 -13.83 -2.03 26.52
CA LEU A 348 -12.74 -2.12 25.55
C LEU A 348 -12.48 -0.78 24.88
N THR A 349 -11.25 -0.57 24.45
CA THR A 349 -10.84 0.55 23.61
C THR A 349 -10.39 0.05 22.22
N GLU A 350 -10.21 0.95 21.28
CA GLU A 350 -9.68 0.62 19.94
C GLU A 350 -8.30 -0.06 20.04
N ILE A 351 -7.42 0.42 20.93
CA ILE A 351 -6.11 -0.20 21.21
C ILE A 351 -6.25 -1.63 21.73
N ASP A 352 -7.21 -1.90 22.63
CA ASP A 352 -7.44 -3.26 23.14
C ASP A 352 -7.82 -4.23 22.02
N LEU A 353 -8.57 -3.76 21.02
CA LEU A 353 -8.94 -4.57 19.86
C LEU A 353 -7.72 -4.87 18.98
N VAL A 354 -6.88 -3.87 18.69
CA VAL A 354 -5.63 -4.07 17.93
C VAL A 354 -4.73 -5.09 18.62
N ILE A 355 -4.46 -4.91 19.92
CA ILE A 355 -3.64 -5.84 20.72
C ILE A 355 -4.22 -7.27 20.68
N SER A 356 -5.54 -7.37 20.82
CA SER A 356 -6.22 -8.69 20.82
C SER A 356 -6.12 -9.38 19.46
N LEU A 357 -6.31 -8.64 18.35
CA LEU A 357 -6.20 -9.19 17.01
C LEU A 357 -4.77 -9.67 16.70
N GLU A 358 -3.75 -8.86 17.04
CA GLU A 358 -2.36 -9.27 16.92
C GLU A 358 -2.06 -10.53 17.74
N ALA A 359 -2.61 -10.62 18.96
CA ALA A 359 -2.44 -11.80 19.81
C ALA A 359 -3.07 -13.07 19.18
N PHE A 360 -4.22 -12.96 18.50
CA PHE A 360 -4.82 -14.09 17.79
C PHE A 360 -3.98 -14.51 16.58
N ARG A 361 -3.47 -13.57 15.79
CA ARG A 361 -2.55 -13.88 14.67
C ARG A 361 -1.27 -14.53 15.15
N SER A 362 -0.69 -14.04 16.25
CA SER A 362 0.57 -14.53 16.85
C SER A 362 0.47 -15.97 17.42
N GLN A 363 -0.73 -16.55 17.53
CA GLN A 363 -0.88 -17.97 17.89
C GLN A 363 -0.39 -18.92 16.77
N ASN A 364 -0.32 -18.44 15.53
CA ASN A 364 0.16 -19.25 14.42
C ASN A 364 1.65 -18.99 14.15
N PRO A 365 2.52 -20.02 14.13
CA PRO A 365 3.96 -19.85 13.93
C PRO A 365 4.35 -19.37 12.51
N GLU A 366 3.45 -19.44 11.53
CA GLU A 366 3.66 -18.91 10.18
C GLU A 366 3.48 -17.37 10.14
N PHE A 367 2.88 -16.76 11.15
CA PHE A 367 2.74 -15.31 11.24
C PHE A 367 4.10 -14.67 11.51
N TYR A 368 4.55 -13.85 10.58
CA TYR A 368 5.86 -13.20 10.62
C TYR A 368 5.79 -11.78 11.20
N ASP A 369 4.82 -11.00 10.72
CA ASP A 369 4.59 -9.59 11.07
C ASP A 369 3.15 -9.21 10.70
N ILE A 370 2.68 -8.05 11.09
CA ILE A 370 1.51 -7.42 10.44
C ILE A 370 1.91 -6.93 9.04
N SER A 371 0.96 -6.84 8.11
CA SER A 371 1.23 -6.33 6.76
C SER A 371 1.20 -4.81 6.67
N PHE A 372 0.54 -4.18 7.64
CA PHE A 372 0.47 -2.74 7.91
C PHE A 372 -0.09 -2.52 9.31
N GLU A 373 0.05 -1.30 9.84
CA GLU A 373 -0.53 -0.95 11.14
C GLU A 373 -2.06 -1.11 11.08
N THR A 374 -2.60 -1.95 11.95
CA THR A 374 -4.03 -2.25 12.01
C THR A 374 -4.86 -0.97 12.20
N ILE A 375 -5.78 -0.72 11.31
CA ILE A 375 -6.82 0.29 11.45
C ILE A 375 -7.94 -0.32 12.28
N CYS A 376 -8.13 0.18 13.49
CA CYS A 376 -9.25 -0.19 14.32
C CYS A 376 -9.94 1.09 14.78
N ALA A 377 -11.08 1.37 14.21
CA ALA A 377 -11.77 2.64 14.35
C ALA A 377 -13.23 2.43 14.73
N SER A 378 -13.69 3.12 15.76
CA SER A 378 -15.08 3.03 16.23
C SER A 378 -15.81 4.37 16.08
N GLY A 379 -17.11 4.32 15.75
CA GLY A 379 -17.96 5.51 15.60
C GLY A 379 -17.31 6.58 14.71
N PRO A 380 -17.12 7.83 15.18
CA PRO A 380 -16.59 8.92 14.38
C PRO A 380 -15.15 8.71 13.89
N ASN A 381 -14.30 7.93 14.61
CA ASN A 381 -12.95 7.61 14.14
C ASN A 381 -12.98 6.78 12.85
N ALA A 382 -14.00 5.94 12.66
CA ALA A 382 -14.17 5.15 11.44
C ALA A 382 -14.42 5.99 10.19
N ALA A 383 -14.78 7.27 10.33
CA ALA A 383 -14.88 8.20 9.20
C ALA A 383 -13.53 8.60 8.58
N LEU A 384 -12.43 8.23 9.20
CA LEU A 384 -11.06 8.41 8.70
C LEU A 384 -10.60 7.12 8.01
N PRO A 385 -10.53 7.04 6.67
CA PRO A 385 -10.24 5.78 5.96
C PRO A 385 -8.92 5.13 6.37
N HIS A 386 -7.91 5.93 6.69
CA HIS A 386 -6.58 5.49 7.14
C HIS A 386 -6.30 5.90 8.59
N TYR A 387 -7.31 5.72 9.45
CA TYR A 387 -7.19 6.02 10.87
C TYR A 387 -6.08 5.18 11.50
N ARG A 388 -5.12 5.85 12.14
CA ARG A 388 -4.12 5.20 12.99
C ARG A 388 -4.43 5.49 14.45
N VAL A 389 -4.85 4.47 15.19
CA VAL A 389 -5.10 4.61 16.63
C VAL A 389 -3.79 4.88 17.38
N ASN A 390 -3.80 5.87 18.25
CA ASN A 390 -2.72 6.20 19.17
C ASN A 390 -3.27 6.54 20.55
N TYR A 391 -2.39 6.76 21.53
CA TYR A 391 -2.83 7.04 22.90
C TYR A 391 -3.71 8.29 23.02
N ASP A 392 -3.56 9.29 22.13
CA ASP A 392 -4.34 10.54 22.17
C ASP A 392 -5.70 10.40 21.50
N SER A 393 -5.82 9.58 20.46
CA SER A 393 -7.05 9.38 19.67
C SER A 393 -7.87 8.16 20.12
N ASN A 394 -7.29 7.29 20.95
CA ASN A 394 -7.91 6.05 21.42
C ASN A 394 -9.23 6.31 22.16
N ARG A 395 -10.30 5.70 21.72
CA ARG A 395 -11.60 5.83 22.36
C ARG A 395 -12.16 4.48 22.84
N ALA A 396 -13.09 4.55 23.80
CA ALA A 396 -13.86 3.39 24.23
C ALA A 396 -14.80 2.93 23.10
N ILE A 397 -15.01 1.62 23.03
CA ILE A 397 -15.99 1.02 22.12
C ILE A 397 -17.38 1.19 22.72
N GLU A 398 -18.24 1.90 22.02
CA GLU A 398 -19.60 2.16 22.46
C GLU A 398 -20.58 1.17 21.82
N LYS A 399 -21.70 0.88 22.52
CA LYS A 399 -22.80 0.11 21.94
C LYS A 399 -23.51 0.92 20.87
N ASN A 400 -24.07 0.22 19.88
CA ASN A 400 -24.85 0.80 18.77
C ASN A 400 -24.04 1.67 17.80
N GLU A 401 -22.70 1.58 17.85
CA GLU A 401 -21.78 2.15 16.86
C GLU A 401 -21.11 1.05 16.04
N VAL A 402 -20.67 1.40 14.85
CA VAL A 402 -19.85 0.51 14.04
C VAL A 402 -18.39 0.54 14.50
N ILE A 403 -17.75 -0.61 14.32
CA ILE A 403 -16.32 -0.81 14.50
C ILE A 403 -15.79 -1.27 13.15
N LEU A 404 -14.94 -0.48 12.54
CA LEU A 404 -14.22 -0.80 11.31
C LEU A 404 -12.85 -1.35 11.69
N ILE A 405 -12.55 -2.55 11.25
CA ILE A 405 -11.29 -3.24 11.52
C ILE A 405 -10.69 -3.64 10.18
N ASP A 406 -9.60 -2.97 9.82
CA ASP A 406 -8.84 -3.21 8.61
C ASP A 406 -7.41 -3.62 9.01
N SER A 407 -7.00 -4.80 8.56
CA SER A 407 -5.79 -5.44 9.07
C SER A 407 -5.32 -6.57 8.19
N GLY A 408 -4.03 -6.85 8.26
CA GLY A 408 -3.46 -7.98 7.56
C GLY A 408 -2.21 -8.51 8.24
N GLY A 409 -1.68 -9.60 7.72
CA GLY A 409 -0.46 -10.24 8.20
C GLY A 409 0.51 -10.58 7.09
N GLN A 410 1.79 -10.52 7.43
CA GLN A 410 2.87 -11.08 6.64
C GLN A 410 3.07 -12.54 7.04
N TYR A 411 2.83 -13.42 6.10
CA TYR A 411 3.15 -14.85 6.18
C TYR A 411 4.19 -15.16 5.12
N LYS A 412 5.09 -16.10 5.37
CA LYS A 412 6.07 -16.45 4.33
C LYS A 412 5.43 -16.93 3.03
N GLY A 413 4.21 -17.44 3.12
CA GLY A 413 3.40 -17.86 1.99
C GLY A 413 2.61 -16.77 1.29
N GLY A 414 2.48 -15.56 1.88
CA GLY A 414 1.70 -14.47 1.30
C GLY A 414 1.54 -13.28 2.24
N THR A 415 1.06 -12.18 1.69
CA THR A 415 0.64 -10.99 2.41
C THR A 415 -0.88 -10.98 2.42
N THR A 416 -1.51 -10.81 3.59
CA THR A 416 -2.96 -10.75 3.71
C THR A 416 -3.45 -9.34 4.00
N ASP A 417 -4.69 -9.10 3.63
CA ASP A 417 -5.42 -7.87 3.85
C ASP A 417 -6.91 -8.18 3.96
N ILE A 418 -7.60 -7.54 4.91
CA ILE A 418 -9.03 -7.72 5.10
C ILE A 418 -9.63 -6.60 5.93
N THR A 419 -10.74 -6.04 5.47
CA THR A 419 -11.58 -5.17 6.29
C THR A 419 -12.90 -5.83 6.65
N ARG A 420 -13.26 -5.72 7.93
CA ARG A 420 -14.61 -6.02 8.42
C ARG A 420 -15.16 -4.84 9.22
N THR A 421 -16.37 -4.43 8.89
CA THR A 421 -17.17 -3.55 9.74
C THR A 421 -18.17 -4.40 10.51
N THR A 422 -18.22 -4.24 11.82
CA THR A 422 -19.11 -4.95 12.74
C THR A 422 -19.69 -3.97 13.77
N ALA A 423 -20.60 -4.42 14.63
CA ALA A 423 -21.15 -3.60 15.71
C ALA A 423 -21.45 -4.42 16.96
N LEU A 424 -21.37 -3.78 18.12
CA LEU A 424 -21.88 -4.31 19.38
C LEU A 424 -23.26 -3.67 19.69
N GLY A 425 -24.33 -4.45 19.50
CA GLY A 425 -25.70 -3.99 19.66
C GLY A 425 -26.36 -3.57 18.34
N GLU A 426 -27.47 -2.82 18.43
CA GLU A 426 -28.25 -2.40 17.27
C GLU A 426 -27.79 -1.04 16.76
N VAL A 427 -27.64 -0.93 15.44
CA VAL A 427 -27.27 0.32 14.77
C VAL A 427 -28.48 0.98 14.07
N SER A 428 -28.34 2.26 13.73
CA SER A 428 -29.39 3.03 13.04
C SER A 428 -29.67 2.48 11.63
N GLY A 429 -30.87 2.76 11.10
CA GLY A 429 -31.23 2.42 9.73
C GLY A 429 -30.31 3.07 8.68
N GLU A 430 -29.76 4.26 8.97
CA GLU A 430 -28.78 4.93 8.10
C GLU A 430 -27.50 4.09 7.95
N ILE A 431 -26.98 3.56 9.06
CA ILE A 431 -25.80 2.71 9.06
C ILE A 431 -26.07 1.41 8.29
N LYS A 432 -27.22 0.76 8.54
CA LYS A 432 -27.62 -0.47 7.82
C LYS A 432 -27.74 -0.22 6.32
N LYS A 433 -28.37 0.88 5.92
CA LYS A 433 -28.46 1.26 4.50
C LYS A 433 -27.07 1.45 3.89
N ALA A 434 -26.20 2.26 4.50
CA ALA A 434 -24.87 2.51 4.01
C ALA A 434 -24.04 1.23 3.92
N PHE A 435 -24.07 0.38 4.95
CA PHE A 435 -23.39 -0.92 4.96
C PHE A 435 -23.84 -1.81 3.81
N THR A 436 -25.15 -1.87 3.56
CA THR A 436 -25.72 -2.70 2.50
C THR A 436 -25.32 -2.19 1.12
N LEU A 437 -25.29 -0.87 0.89
CA LEU A 437 -24.83 -0.30 -0.38
C LEU A 437 -23.34 -0.61 -0.66
N VAL A 438 -22.49 -0.51 0.37
CA VAL A 438 -21.07 -0.90 0.27
C VAL A 438 -20.93 -2.40 -0.01
N LEU A 439 -21.70 -3.25 0.70
CA LEU A 439 -21.71 -4.70 0.48
C LEU A 439 -22.13 -5.06 -0.95
N LYS A 440 -23.19 -4.42 -1.48
CA LYS A 440 -23.62 -4.62 -2.88
C LYS A 440 -22.51 -4.28 -3.87
N GLY A 441 -21.76 -3.20 -3.63
CA GLY A 441 -20.59 -2.84 -4.44
C GLY A 441 -19.50 -3.91 -4.41
N MET A 442 -19.17 -4.43 -3.21
CA MET A 442 -18.20 -5.50 -3.05
C MET A 442 -18.64 -6.80 -3.73
N ILE A 443 -19.92 -7.17 -3.59
CA ILE A 443 -20.51 -8.33 -4.28
C ILE A 443 -20.47 -8.15 -5.80
N SER A 444 -20.79 -6.95 -6.30
CA SER A 444 -20.79 -6.66 -7.74
C SER A 444 -19.44 -6.97 -8.36
N ILE A 445 -18.34 -6.47 -7.76
CA ILE A 445 -16.98 -6.80 -8.22
C ILE A 445 -16.68 -8.29 -8.11
N SER A 446 -16.98 -8.90 -6.95
CA SER A 446 -16.66 -10.33 -6.70
C SER A 446 -17.33 -11.30 -7.68
N ARG A 447 -18.44 -10.91 -8.30
CA ARG A 447 -19.22 -11.73 -9.26
C ARG A 447 -18.84 -11.51 -10.71
N LEU A 448 -17.99 -10.52 -11.01
CA LEU A 448 -17.69 -10.16 -12.38
C LEU A 448 -17.07 -11.33 -13.16
N LYS A 449 -17.55 -11.48 -14.39
CA LYS A 449 -16.89 -12.18 -15.47
C LYS A 449 -16.58 -11.16 -16.55
N PHE A 450 -15.33 -11.02 -16.93
CA PHE A 450 -14.90 -9.94 -17.82
C PHE A 450 -13.90 -10.43 -18.85
N PRO A 451 -13.89 -9.82 -20.06
CA PRO A 451 -12.94 -10.15 -21.11
C PRO A 451 -11.50 -9.85 -20.69
N LYS A 452 -10.55 -10.64 -21.19
CA LYS A 452 -9.13 -10.30 -21.14
C LYS A 452 -8.90 -8.91 -21.76
N GLY A 453 -7.98 -8.14 -21.18
CA GLY A 453 -7.66 -6.78 -21.62
C GLY A 453 -8.40 -5.69 -20.85
N MET A 454 -9.37 -6.03 -20.00
CA MET A 454 -10.03 -5.06 -19.12
C MET A 454 -9.09 -4.65 -17.99
N ALA A 455 -9.13 -3.37 -17.63
CA ALA A 455 -8.34 -2.74 -16.57
C ALA A 455 -9.23 -2.29 -15.40
N GLY A 456 -8.61 -1.83 -14.32
CA GLY A 456 -9.35 -1.36 -13.14
C GLY A 456 -10.30 -0.21 -13.43
N CYS A 457 -9.97 0.69 -14.35
CA CYS A 457 -10.85 1.80 -14.74
C CYS A 457 -12.15 1.34 -15.43
N ASP A 458 -12.15 0.16 -16.03
CA ASP A 458 -13.34 -0.42 -16.65
C ASP A 458 -14.29 -1.06 -15.62
N LEU A 459 -13.75 -1.46 -14.47
CA LEU A 459 -14.47 -2.24 -13.46
C LEU A 459 -14.84 -1.44 -12.20
N ASP A 460 -14.12 -0.37 -11.85
CA ASP A 460 -14.30 0.41 -10.62
C ASP A 460 -15.75 0.91 -10.41
N ALA A 461 -16.44 1.28 -11.49
CA ALA A 461 -17.82 1.76 -11.43
C ALA A 461 -18.79 0.74 -10.82
N PHE A 462 -18.56 -0.57 -10.99
CA PHE A 462 -19.41 -1.62 -10.43
C PHE A 462 -19.41 -1.62 -8.89
N ALA A 463 -18.31 -1.20 -8.26
CA ALA A 463 -18.24 -1.05 -6.81
C ALA A 463 -19.01 0.17 -6.30
N ARG A 464 -19.20 1.20 -7.16
CA ARG A 464 -19.74 2.51 -6.76
C ARG A 464 -21.19 2.73 -7.13
N VAL A 465 -21.72 2.02 -8.12
CA VAL A 465 -23.04 2.28 -8.70
C VAL A 465 -24.16 2.32 -7.68
N HIS A 466 -24.10 1.49 -6.64
CA HIS A 466 -25.09 1.44 -5.57
C HIS A 466 -25.02 2.66 -4.64
N LEU A 467 -23.83 3.17 -4.37
CA LEU A 467 -23.65 4.44 -3.63
C LEU A 467 -24.07 5.64 -4.48
N TRP A 468 -23.69 5.67 -5.75
CA TRP A 468 -24.07 6.77 -6.67
C TRP A 468 -25.57 6.93 -6.83
N SER A 469 -26.33 5.83 -6.83
CA SER A 469 -27.79 5.89 -6.90
C SER A 469 -28.43 6.64 -5.71
N GLU A 470 -27.69 6.78 -4.61
CA GLU A 470 -28.09 7.54 -3.42
C GLU A 470 -27.33 8.87 -3.27
N GLY A 471 -26.56 9.30 -4.30
CA GLY A 471 -25.75 10.51 -4.25
C GLY A 471 -24.52 10.40 -3.34
N LEU A 472 -24.08 9.18 -3.01
CA LEU A 472 -22.93 8.88 -2.14
C LEU A 472 -21.74 8.39 -2.96
N ASP A 473 -20.52 8.54 -2.42
CA ASP A 473 -19.28 8.02 -3.01
C ASP A 473 -18.21 7.87 -1.92
N PHE A 474 -17.05 7.31 -2.30
CA PHE A 474 -15.84 7.26 -1.47
C PHE A 474 -14.62 7.77 -2.24
N ALA A 475 -13.65 8.34 -1.52
CA ALA A 475 -12.54 9.11 -2.09
C ALA A 475 -11.26 8.30 -2.39
N HIS A 476 -11.23 7.00 -2.08
CA HIS A 476 -10.09 6.12 -2.39
C HIS A 476 -10.36 5.22 -3.60
N GLY A 477 -9.35 4.48 -4.07
CA GLY A 477 -9.52 3.42 -5.07
C GLY A 477 -10.38 2.28 -4.51
N THR A 478 -11.05 1.54 -5.38
CA THR A 478 -11.82 0.34 -4.96
C THR A 478 -10.89 -0.81 -4.58
N GLY A 479 -9.62 -0.76 -5.00
CA GLY A 479 -8.65 -1.78 -4.66
C GLY A 479 -7.26 -1.54 -5.25
N HIS A 480 -6.31 -2.30 -4.74
CA HIS A 480 -4.90 -2.28 -5.10
C HIS A 480 -4.37 -3.71 -5.29
N GLY A 481 -3.25 -3.85 -6.00
CA GLY A 481 -2.54 -5.12 -6.05
C GLY A 481 -1.88 -5.46 -4.70
N VAL A 482 -1.60 -6.74 -4.48
CA VAL A 482 -0.98 -7.24 -3.26
C VAL A 482 0.23 -8.11 -3.57
N GLY A 483 1.30 -7.93 -2.81
CA GLY A 483 2.56 -8.65 -2.95
C GLY A 483 2.54 -10.05 -2.35
N GLN A 484 3.59 -10.81 -2.65
CA GLN A 484 3.81 -12.16 -2.11
C GLN A 484 4.89 -12.12 -1.03
N PHE A 485 4.50 -11.96 0.23
CA PHE A 485 5.40 -11.66 1.33
C PHE A 485 6.28 -10.43 0.97
N LEU A 486 5.57 -9.37 0.52
CA LEU A 486 6.08 -8.07 0.09
C LEU A 486 5.07 -6.98 0.47
N SER A 487 4.98 -5.90 -0.29
CA SER A 487 4.06 -4.79 0.01
C SER A 487 2.60 -5.24 -0.05
N VAL A 488 1.81 -4.81 0.94
CA VAL A 488 0.34 -4.95 0.89
C VAL A 488 -0.21 -4.12 -0.27
N HIS A 489 0.32 -2.93 -0.51
CA HIS A 489 0.02 -2.09 -1.67
C HIS A 489 1.05 -2.32 -2.78
N GLU A 490 0.79 -3.23 -3.70
CA GLU A 490 1.69 -3.56 -4.79
C GLU A 490 1.05 -3.27 -6.16
N GLY A 491 1.78 -2.57 -7.03
CA GLY A 491 1.39 -2.40 -8.43
C GLY A 491 1.88 -3.54 -9.35
N PRO A 492 1.60 -3.44 -10.67
CA PRO A 492 1.08 -2.27 -11.38
C PRO A 492 -0.45 -2.17 -11.44
N GLN A 493 -1.18 -3.28 -11.18
CA GLN A 493 -2.64 -3.31 -11.24
C GLN A 493 -3.27 -2.59 -10.05
N ARG A 494 -4.39 -1.93 -10.31
CA ARG A 494 -5.26 -1.33 -9.30
C ARG A 494 -6.71 -1.42 -9.77
N LEU A 495 -7.65 -1.50 -8.87
CA LEU A 495 -9.08 -1.35 -9.14
C LEU A 495 -9.46 0.09 -8.81
N SER A 496 -9.36 0.98 -9.80
CA SER A 496 -9.59 2.42 -9.62
C SER A 496 -9.88 3.10 -10.96
N ARG A 497 -10.54 4.26 -10.90
CA ARG A 497 -10.91 5.08 -12.07
C ARG A 497 -9.75 5.46 -13.00
N THR A 498 -8.53 5.45 -12.49
CA THR A 498 -7.34 5.91 -13.23
C THR A 498 -6.43 4.78 -13.68
N SER A 499 -6.65 3.54 -13.23
CA SER A 499 -5.81 2.40 -13.56
C SER A 499 -6.10 1.86 -14.95
N LYS A 500 -5.09 1.90 -15.80
CA LYS A 500 -5.17 1.42 -17.21
C LYS A 500 -4.39 0.13 -17.44
N VAL A 501 -3.81 -0.46 -16.42
CA VAL A 501 -3.10 -1.74 -16.54
C VAL A 501 -4.12 -2.86 -16.63
N PRO A 502 -4.14 -3.64 -17.73
CA PRO A 502 -5.06 -4.76 -17.86
C PRO A 502 -4.79 -5.82 -16.80
N PHE A 503 -5.88 -6.45 -16.33
CA PHE A 503 -5.77 -7.60 -15.45
C PHE A 503 -5.23 -8.82 -16.19
N GLU A 504 -4.33 -9.55 -15.54
CA GLU A 504 -3.78 -10.83 -15.99
C GLU A 504 -3.98 -11.90 -14.92
N THR A 505 -3.98 -13.16 -15.35
CA THR A 505 -4.10 -14.31 -14.44
C THR A 505 -2.96 -14.33 -13.42
N GLY A 506 -3.28 -14.66 -12.18
CA GLY A 506 -2.32 -14.66 -11.07
C GLY A 506 -2.19 -13.32 -10.35
N MET A 507 -2.74 -12.23 -10.87
CA MET A 507 -2.82 -10.98 -10.13
C MET A 507 -3.72 -11.12 -8.91
N ILE A 508 -3.26 -10.62 -7.75
CA ILE A 508 -4.08 -10.47 -6.55
C ILE A 508 -4.45 -9.00 -6.43
N ILE A 509 -5.72 -8.75 -6.10
CA ILE A 509 -6.30 -7.40 -6.01
C ILE A 509 -7.21 -7.30 -4.79
N SER A 510 -7.17 -6.18 -4.05
CA SER A 510 -8.19 -5.90 -3.04
C SER A 510 -9.50 -5.46 -3.69
N ASN A 511 -10.60 -5.72 -3.00
CA ASN A 511 -11.94 -5.28 -3.36
C ASN A 511 -12.56 -4.71 -2.09
N GLU A 512 -12.39 -3.40 -1.88
CA GLU A 512 -12.56 -2.70 -0.61
C GLU A 512 -13.42 -1.42 -0.73
N PRO A 513 -14.61 -1.45 -1.35
CA PRO A 513 -15.47 -0.28 -1.36
C PRO A 513 -15.79 0.18 0.06
N GLY A 514 -16.03 1.48 0.23
CA GLY A 514 -16.34 2.06 1.53
C GLY A 514 -17.33 3.21 1.45
N PHE A 515 -17.73 3.73 2.62
CA PHE A 515 -18.48 4.96 2.78
C PHE A 515 -18.10 5.60 4.13
N TYR A 516 -17.87 6.91 4.13
CA TYR A 516 -17.36 7.62 5.30
C TYR A 516 -18.15 8.90 5.52
N LYS A 517 -18.79 9.01 6.71
CA LYS A 517 -19.54 10.18 7.13
C LYS A 517 -18.79 10.90 8.24
N GLU A 518 -18.13 12.01 7.91
CA GLU A 518 -17.30 12.78 8.82
C GLU A 518 -18.01 13.07 10.14
N GLY A 519 -17.33 12.80 11.27
CA GLY A 519 -17.85 12.98 12.62
C GLY A 519 -18.92 11.98 13.07
N HIS A 520 -19.24 10.97 12.25
CA HIS A 520 -20.30 10.00 12.56
C HIS A 520 -19.81 8.55 12.50
N PHE A 521 -19.52 8.01 11.30
CA PHE A 521 -19.12 6.63 11.12
C PHE A 521 -18.42 6.41 9.77
N GLY A 522 -17.73 5.27 9.65
CA GLY A 522 -17.19 4.77 8.39
C GLY A 522 -17.47 3.29 8.23
N ILE A 523 -17.59 2.86 6.98
CA ILE A 523 -17.84 1.47 6.59
C ILE A 523 -16.86 1.13 5.48
N ARG A 524 -16.16 -0.01 5.59
CA ARG A 524 -15.40 -0.66 4.53
C ARG A 524 -15.63 -2.16 4.66
N ILE A 525 -15.81 -2.83 3.53
CA ILE A 525 -15.95 -4.29 3.47
C ILE A 525 -14.98 -4.76 2.39
N GLU A 526 -14.04 -5.59 2.77
CA GLU A 526 -12.96 -5.99 1.90
C GLU A 526 -12.72 -7.48 1.86
N ASN A 527 -12.42 -7.97 0.67
CA ASN A 527 -11.76 -9.25 0.43
C ASN A 527 -10.67 -9.08 -0.62
N LEU A 528 -9.59 -9.86 -0.51
CA LEU A 528 -8.64 -10.04 -1.60
C LEU A 528 -9.16 -11.07 -2.60
N LEU A 529 -8.92 -10.77 -3.87
CA LEU A 529 -9.36 -11.56 -5.01
C LEU A 529 -8.16 -11.93 -5.89
N ALA A 530 -8.09 -13.15 -6.36
CA ALA A 530 -7.14 -13.56 -7.40
C ALA A 530 -7.82 -13.58 -8.76
N VAL A 531 -7.16 -13.04 -9.78
CA VAL A 531 -7.62 -13.11 -11.17
C VAL A 531 -7.35 -14.51 -11.73
N THR A 532 -8.39 -15.19 -12.17
CA THR A 532 -8.31 -16.55 -12.74
C THR A 532 -9.08 -16.65 -14.04
N LYS A 533 -8.79 -17.68 -14.84
CA LYS A 533 -9.55 -17.94 -16.08
C LYS A 533 -10.96 -18.37 -15.75
N ALA A 534 -11.93 -17.80 -16.44
CA ALA A 534 -13.31 -18.28 -16.38
C ALA A 534 -13.47 -19.62 -17.11
N PRO A 535 -14.39 -20.48 -16.69
CA PRO A 535 -14.81 -21.63 -17.50
C PRO A 535 -15.28 -21.17 -18.89
N LYS A 536 -14.89 -21.90 -19.93
CA LYS A 536 -15.30 -21.60 -21.30
C LYS A 536 -16.81 -21.72 -21.44
N LEU A 537 -17.43 -20.70 -22.01
CA LEU A 537 -18.86 -20.71 -22.36
C LEU A 537 -19.04 -21.23 -23.79
N GLU A 538 -20.02 -22.09 -24.01
CA GLU A 538 -20.23 -22.79 -25.31
C GLU A 538 -20.43 -21.82 -26.49
N ASN A 539 -21.10 -20.69 -26.28
CA ASN A 539 -21.42 -19.71 -27.31
C ASN A 539 -20.69 -18.38 -27.13
N SER A 540 -19.51 -18.41 -26.50
CA SER A 540 -18.74 -17.19 -26.26
C SER A 540 -18.19 -16.64 -27.58
N THR A 541 -18.41 -15.36 -27.84
CA THR A 541 -17.76 -14.59 -28.91
C THR A 541 -16.43 -13.99 -28.47
N VAL A 542 -16.04 -14.21 -27.20
CA VAL A 542 -14.81 -13.72 -26.58
C VAL A 542 -13.89 -14.92 -26.33
N ASP A 543 -12.65 -14.83 -26.80
CA ASP A 543 -11.70 -15.94 -26.73
C ASP A 543 -11.28 -16.29 -25.30
N GLU A 544 -11.06 -15.30 -24.44
CA GLU A 544 -10.60 -15.49 -23.06
C GLU A 544 -11.35 -14.56 -22.10
N MET A 545 -11.96 -15.17 -21.08
CA MET A 545 -12.68 -14.49 -20.02
C MET A 545 -12.00 -14.75 -18.67
N PHE A 546 -12.02 -13.74 -17.79
CA PHE A 546 -11.53 -13.82 -16.44
C PHE A 546 -12.66 -13.75 -15.42
N ILE A 547 -12.38 -14.28 -14.22
CA ILE A 547 -13.19 -14.17 -13.02
C ILE A 547 -12.30 -13.86 -11.82
N PHE A 548 -12.92 -13.44 -10.76
CA PHE A 548 -12.27 -13.25 -9.46
C PHE A 548 -12.50 -14.45 -8.54
N GLU A 549 -11.42 -15.05 -8.04
CA GLU A 549 -11.42 -16.03 -6.96
C GLU A 549 -11.23 -15.34 -5.62
N THR A 550 -12.18 -15.47 -4.71
CA THR A 550 -12.05 -14.91 -3.35
C THR A 550 -11.01 -15.68 -2.53
N LEU A 551 -10.10 -14.97 -1.87
CA LEU A 551 -9.07 -15.54 -1.01
C LEU A 551 -9.44 -15.51 0.48
N ASN A 552 -10.14 -14.47 0.96
CA ASN A 552 -10.54 -14.33 2.36
C ASN A 552 -11.86 -15.06 2.65
N PHE A 553 -11.90 -15.76 3.77
CA PHE A 553 -13.08 -16.50 4.22
C PHE A 553 -13.45 -16.16 5.66
N VAL A 554 -13.85 -14.90 5.90
CA VAL A 554 -14.29 -14.37 7.19
C VAL A 554 -15.74 -13.90 7.05
N PRO A 555 -16.66 -14.22 7.97
CA PRO A 555 -18.06 -13.79 7.87
C PRO A 555 -18.22 -12.27 7.75
N ILE A 556 -19.23 -11.86 7.00
CA ILE A 556 -19.73 -10.48 6.92
C ILE A 556 -20.88 -10.35 7.92
N ASP A 557 -20.88 -9.26 8.71
CA ASP A 557 -21.87 -9.10 9.79
C ASP A 557 -23.28 -8.87 9.24
N LYS A 558 -24.12 -9.89 9.41
CA LYS A 558 -25.53 -9.87 8.95
C LYS A 558 -26.39 -8.84 9.67
N ASN A 559 -26.03 -8.47 10.91
CA ASN A 559 -26.82 -7.56 11.71
C ASN A 559 -26.79 -6.12 11.17
N LEU A 560 -25.79 -5.82 10.32
CA LEU A 560 -25.63 -4.55 9.63
C LEU A 560 -26.33 -4.51 8.26
N ILE A 561 -26.95 -5.60 7.82
CA ILE A 561 -27.56 -5.67 6.50
C ILE A 561 -29.05 -5.26 6.57
N ASP A 562 -29.45 -4.34 5.71
CA ASP A 562 -30.84 -4.12 5.35
C ASP A 562 -31.20 -5.07 4.20
N ILE A 563 -31.81 -6.22 4.55
CA ILE A 563 -32.13 -7.29 3.60
C ILE A 563 -33.10 -6.79 2.50
N SER A 564 -33.93 -5.80 2.79
CA SER A 564 -34.90 -5.26 1.82
C SER A 564 -34.24 -4.58 0.61
N LEU A 565 -32.98 -4.17 0.75
CA LEU A 565 -32.19 -3.54 -0.32
C LEU A 565 -31.43 -4.54 -1.19
N MET A 566 -31.41 -5.82 -0.82
CA MET A 566 -30.67 -6.86 -1.54
C MET A 566 -31.55 -7.60 -2.56
N THR A 567 -31.00 -7.83 -3.74
CA THR A 567 -31.61 -8.74 -4.73
C THR A 567 -31.41 -10.20 -4.30
N ASN A 568 -32.17 -11.12 -4.90
CA ASN A 568 -32.03 -12.54 -4.62
C ASN A 568 -30.63 -13.08 -4.98
N GLU A 569 -30.04 -12.63 -6.09
CA GLU A 569 -28.69 -13.02 -6.52
C GLU A 569 -27.62 -12.52 -5.54
N GLU A 570 -27.78 -11.36 -4.93
CA GLU A 570 -26.86 -10.86 -3.91
C GLU A 570 -26.99 -11.65 -2.60
N LYS A 571 -28.22 -12.00 -2.19
CA LYS A 571 -28.46 -12.89 -1.04
C LYS A 571 -27.87 -14.28 -1.29
N ASP A 572 -28.07 -14.85 -2.47
CA ASP A 572 -27.51 -16.16 -2.84
C ASP A 572 -25.99 -16.15 -2.82
N TRP A 573 -25.37 -15.10 -3.37
CA TRP A 573 -23.92 -14.94 -3.32
C TRP A 573 -23.41 -14.89 -1.86
N LEU A 574 -24.03 -14.08 -0.99
CA LEU A 574 -23.64 -13.95 0.41
C LEU A 574 -23.82 -15.28 1.17
N ASN A 575 -24.92 -15.97 0.92
CA ASN A 575 -25.19 -17.28 1.53
C ASN A 575 -24.15 -18.33 1.08
N GLU A 576 -23.77 -18.34 -0.20
CA GLU A 576 -22.70 -19.21 -0.71
C GLU A 576 -21.34 -18.84 -0.12
N TYR A 577 -21.02 -17.54 -0.03
CA TYR A 577 -19.80 -17.06 0.60
C TYR A 577 -19.71 -17.51 2.07
N HIS A 578 -20.78 -17.32 2.85
CA HIS A 578 -20.85 -17.76 4.24
C HIS A 578 -20.74 -19.30 4.38
N LEU A 579 -21.32 -20.05 3.46
CA LEU A 579 -21.15 -21.51 3.42
C LEU A 579 -19.68 -21.89 3.17
N LYS A 580 -18.97 -21.19 2.28
CA LYS A 580 -17.54 -21.39 2.03
C LYS A 580 -16.70 -21.03 3.26
N CYS A 581 -17.01 -19.93 3.96
CA CYS A 581 -16.36 -19.58 5.23
C CYS A 581 -16.47 -20.75 6.22
N ARG A 582 -17.68 -21.24 6.45
CA ARG A 582 -17.92 -22.37 7.36
C ARG A 582 -17.15 -23.63 6.96
N LYS A 583 -17.21 -24.03 5.70
CA LYS A 583 -16.53 -25.24 5.20
C LYS A 583 -15.01 -25.18 5.34
N LYS A 584 -14.42 -24.01 5.16
CA LYS A 584 -12.96 -23.84 5.14
C LYS A 584 -12.35 -23.62 6.53
N ILE A 585 -13.09 -22.96 7.42
CA ILE A 585 -12.54 -22.46 8.69
C ILE A 585 -12.96 -23.32 9.88
N ARG A 586 -14.15 -23.90 9.88
CA ARG A 586 -14.80 -24.52 11.04
C ARG A 586 -13.93 -25.54 11.77
N GLU A 587 -13.24 -26.41 11.03
CA GLU A 587 -12.42 -27.48 11.62
C GLU A 587 -11.15 -26.96 12.33
N ASN A 588 -10.78 -25.70 12.12
CA ASN A 588 -9.62 -25.04 12.76
C ASN A 588 -10.01 -24.22 14.00
N LEU A 589 -11.27 -24.31 14.42
CA LEU A 589 -11.84 -23.52 15.53
C LEU A 589 -12.16 -24.41 16.73
N GLU A 590 -12.17 -23.81 17.92
CA GLU A 590 -12.67 -24.43 19.15
C GLU A 590 -14.21 -24.49 19.15
N GLU A 591 -14.81 -25.25 20.09
CA GLU A 591 -16.24 -25.53 20.04
C GLU A 591 -17.13 -24.28 20.18
N ASN A 592 -16.77 -23.38 21.07
CA ASN A 592 -17.48 -22.09 21.22
C ASN A 592 -17.35 -21.22 19.96
N GLU A 593 -16.18 -21.23 19.30
CA GLU A 593 -15.92 -20.52 18.05
C GLU A 593 -16.68 -21.13 16.87
N LYS A 594 -16.82 -22.47 16.82
CA LYS A 594 -17.66 -23.17 15.84
C LYS A 594 -19.12 -22.76 15.97
N ILE A 595 -19.66 -22.72 17.19
CA ILE A 595 -21.04 -22.30 17.45
C ILE A 595 -21.24 -20.86 16.97
N TRP A 596 -20.30 -19.97 17.29
CA TRP A 596 -20.34 -18.59 16.83
C TRP A 596 -20.29 -18.52 15.29
N LEU A 597 -19.37 -19.25 14.63
CA LEU A 597 -19.24 -19.25 13.18
C LEU A 597 -20.52 -19.77 12.50
N ASP A 598 -21.12 -20.85 13.03
CA ASP A 598 -22.37 -21.41 12.52
C ASP A 598 -23.51 -20.38 12.62
N HIS A 599 -23.57 -19.59 13.71
CA HIS A 599 -24.52 -18.50 13.86
C HIS A 599 -24.21 -17.34 12.90
N ALA A 600 -22.96 -16.86 12.85
CA ALA A 600 -22.54 -15.76 11.99
C ALA A 600 -22.77 -16.05 10.50
N THR A 601 -22.67 -17.31 10.09
CA THR A 601 -22.86 -17.77 8.70
C THR A 601 -24.22 -18.39 8.42
N LYS A 602 -25.21 -18.22 9.32
CA LYS A 602 -26.59 -18.68 9.07
C LYS A 602 -27.16 -17.95 7.84
N LYS A 603 -27.86 -18.72 6.99
CA LYS A 603 -28.50 -18.21 5.76
C LYS A 603 -29.43 -17.03 6.06
N ILE A 604 -29.36 -15.99 5.22
CA ILE A 604 -30.35 -14.91 5.15
C ILE A 604 -31.43 -15.27 4.11
N GLU A 605 -32.68 -14.85 4.38
CA GLU A 605 -33.85 -15.15 3.53
C GLU A 605 -34.24 -13.93 2.69
#